data_ccc732f94ea19c9f829cf8a5294a8689
#
_entry.id   ccc732f94ea19c9f829cf8a5294a8689
#
_cell.length_a   1.000
_cell.length_b   1.000
_cell.length_c   1.000
_cell.angle_alpha   90.00
_cell.angle_beta   90.00
_cell.angle_gamma   90.00
#
_symmetry.space_group_name_H-M   'P 1'
#
loop_
_entity.id
_entity.type
_entity.pdbx_description
1 polymer ?
#
loop_
_entity_poly.entity_id
_entity_poly.type
_entity_poly.pdbx_seq_one_letter_code
_entity_poly.pdbx_strand_id
1 'polypeptide(L)'
;MRIGIDCDGVLRDFIGQVQDTIKKYHPDLTDQLKTPLSWDWEQWIPFWTEEETEKFIFEDHVEEIFYTADAYDNALEDWPILMEWAKAKGHELILVSAQRDDCIDITNMWLNMYRFKFDEKIYTHLKHLVDVDVLVDDSPAKLGRFKKQSINNGVPIVFRQTWNTKSQRSKMTIDRLSDLIDKLFG
;
A
#
# COMPACT_ATOMS: atom_id res chain seq x y z
N MET A 1 -20.84 1.60 -4.30
CA MET A 1 -19.77 2.30 -3.54
C MET A 1 -18.50 2.27 -4.34
N ARG A 2 -17.67 3.27 -4.14
CA ARG A 2 -16.31 3.37 -4.66
C ARG A 2 -15.33 3.00 -3.52
N ILE A 3 -14.59 1.92 -3.68
CA ILE A 3 -13.70 1.35 -2.66
C ILE A 3 -12.26 1.60 -3.10
N GLY A 4 -11.60 2.55 -2.45
CA GLY A 4 -10.20 2.87 -2.66
C GLY A 4 -9.29 1.87 -1.95
N ILE A 5 -8.29 1.37 -2.67
CA ILE A 5 -7.30 0.41 -2.16
C ILE A 5 -5.91 0.93 -2.50
N ASP A 6 -5.03 1.00 -1.50
CA ASP A 6 -3.61 1.34 -1.71
C ASP A 6 -2.85 0.18 -2.35
N CYS A 7 -1.70 0.47 -2.93
CA CYS A 7 -0.81 -0.53 -3.51
C CYS A 7 0.21 -1.04 -2.50
N ASP A 8 1.13 -0.15 -2.08
CA ASP A 8 2.26 -0.51 -1.22
C ASP A 8 1.82 -0.76 0.22
N GLY A 9 2.22 -1.89 0.77
CA GLY A 9 1.79 -2.29 2.11
C GLY A 9 0.37 -2.87 2.19
N VAL A 10 -0.36 -2.94 1.05
CA VAL A 10 -1.69 -3.58 0.97
C VAL A 10 -1.71 -4.72 -0.05
N LEU A 11 -1.21 -4.48 -1.25
CA LEU A 11 -1.10 -5.48 -2.32
C LEU A 11 0.33 -5.94 -2.52
N ARG A 12 1.28 -4.99 -2.54
CA ARG A 12 2.70 -5.20 -2.83
C ARG A 12 3.52 -5.13 -1.55
N ASP A 13 4.39 -6.12 -1.34
CA ASP A 13 5.40 -6.11 -0.27
C ASP A 13 6.59 -5.21 -0.65
N PHE A 14 6.29 -3.91 -0.71
CA PHE A 14 7.28 -2.89 -1.06
C PHE A 14 8.44 -2.85 -0.05
N ILE A 15 8.14 -2.88 1.25
CA ILE A 15 9.17 -2.79 2.30
C ILE A 15 10.06 -4.03 2.29
N GLY A 16 9.50 -5.22 2.14
CA GLY A 16 10.27 -6.46 2.02
C GLY A 16 11.21 -6.40 0.82
N GLN A 17 10.71 -5.94 -0.34
CA GLN A 17 11.53 -5.81 -1.54
C GLN A 17 12.66 -4.79 -1.38
N VAL A 18 12.42 -3.64 -0.75
CA VAL A 18 13.48 -2.66 -0.46
C VAL A 18 14.57 -3.30 0.41
N GLN A 19 14.18 -4.01 1.47
CA GLN A 19 15.15 -4.70 2.35
C GLN A 19 15.95 -5.77 1.61
N ASP A 20 15.30 -6.56 0.74
CA ASP A 20 15.99 -7.61 -0.01
C ASP A 20 16.91 -7.03 -1.09
N THR A 21 16.54 -5.92 -1.69
CA THR A 21 17.42 -5.18 -2.61
C THR A 21 18.65 -4.62 -1.88
N ILE A 22 18.48 -4.06 -0.67
CA ILE A 22 19.59 -3.59 0.15
C ILE A 22 20.53 -4.78 0.50
N LYS A 23 19.99 -5.90 0.95
CA LYS A 23 20.79 -7.10 1.28
C LYS A 23 21.59 -7.61 0.08
N LYS A 24 21.03 -7.52 -1.11
CA LYS A 24 21.67 -7.96 -2.36
C LYS A 24 22.83 -7.06 -2.76
N TYR A 25 22.67 -5.76 -2.71
CA TYR A 25 23.66 -4.81 -3.20
C TYR A 25 24.60 -4.28 -2.12
N HIS A 26 24.18 -4.34 -0.85
CA HIS A 26 24.94 -3.89 0.32
C HIS A 26 24.91 -4.96 1.42
N PRO A 27 25.47 -6.16 1.17
CA PRO A 27 25.43 -7.27 2.14
C PRO A 27 26.12 -6.96 3.45
N ASP A 28 27.08 -6.05 3.45
CA ASP A 28 27.81 -5.54 4.63
C ASP A 28 26.94 -4.65 5.55
N LEU A 29 25.82 -4.11 5.05
CA LEU A 29 24.89 -3.30 5.82
C LEU A 29 23.68 -4.08 6.35
N THR A 30 23.55 -5.36 5.97
CA THR A 30 22.35 -6.18 6.29
C THR A 30 22.09 -6.24 7.81
N ASP A 31 23.11 -6.39 8.63
CA ASP A 31 22.97 -6.49 10.09
C ASP A 31 22.54 -5.15 10.74
N GLN A 32 22.59 -4.07 10.02
CA GLN A 32 22.18 -2.74 10.50
C GLN A 32 20.72 -2.43 10.15
N LEU A 33 20.09 -3.18 9.22
CA LEU A 33 18.67 -3.07 8.94
C LEU A 33 17.85 -3.38 10.19
N LYS A 34 16.85 -2.56 10.45
CA LYS A 34 15.92 -2.77 11.58
C LYS A 34 14.55 -3.22 11.08
N THR A 35 13.78 -3.80 11.98
CA THR A 35 12.37 -4.10 11.71
C THR A 35 11.61 -2.81 11.45
N PRO A 36 10.90 -2.67 10.32
CA PRO A 36 10.09 -1.50 10.02
C PRO A 36 8.95 -1.37 11.03
N LEU A 37 8.92 -0.26 11.76
CA LEU A 37 7.86 0.09 12.71
C LEU A 37 7.09 1.34 12.30
N SER A 38 7.46 1.95 11.18
CA SER A 38 6.81 3.09 10.54
C SER A 38 7.27 3.22 9.08
N TRP A 39 6.67 4.15 8.33
CA TRP A 39 7.13 4.56 6.99
C TRP A 39 8.31 5.53 7.00
N ASP A 40 8.88 5.81 8.14
CA ASP A 40 10.04 6.67 8.31
C ASP A 40 11.32 5.85 8.04
N TRP A 41 11.97 6.12 6.92
CA TRP A 41 13.17 5.40 6.45
C TRP A 41 14.28 5.37 7.49
N GLU A 42 14.55 6.50 8.16
CA GLU A 42 15.62 6.62 9.15
C GLU A 42 15.48 5.63 10.31
N GLN A 43 14.26 5.18 10.61
CA GLN A 43 14.01 4.23 11.68
C GLN A 43 14.47 2.81 11.36
N TRP A 44 14.46 2.41 10.09
CA TRP A 44 14.79 1.04 9.71
C TRP A 44 15.91 0.92 8.67
N ILE A 45 16.32 2.04 8.03
CA ILE A 45 17.55 2.18 7.24
C ILE A 45 18.44 3.25 7.90
N PRO A 46 19.02 2.99 9.08
CA PRO A 46 19.67 4.05 9.88
C PRO A 46 21.06 4.43 9.39
N PHE A 47 21.57 3.78 8.35
CA PHE A 47 22.91 3.99 7.80
C PHE A 47 22.91 4.90 6.56
N TRP A 48 21.76 5.30 6.07
CA TRP A 48 21.60 6.24 4.96
C TRP A 48 20.78 7.47 5.39
N THR A 49 21.05 8.59 4.77
CA THR A 49 20.19 9.77 4.81
C THR A 49 18.91 9.51 4.02
N GLU A 50 17.90 10.36 4.20
CA GLU A 50 16.67 10.31 3.41
C GLU A 50 16.98 10.41 1.90
N GLU A 51 17.88 11.34 1.50
CA GLU A 51 18.29 11.53 0.10
C GLU A 51 18.96 10.28 -0.48
N GLU A 52 19.89 9.64 0.26
CA GLU A 52 20.54 8.40 -0.17
C GLU A 52 19.53 7.26 -0.30
N THR A 53 18.58 7.16 0.63
CA THR A 53 17.52 6.15 0.59
C THR A 53 16.59 6.38 -0.60
N GLU A 54 16.15 7.61 -0.83
CA GLU A 54 15.32 7.95 -1.98
C GLU A 54 16.03 7.68 -3.30
N LYS A 55 17.31 8.07 -3.40
CA LYS A 55 18.11 7.77 -4.59
C LYS A 55 18.22 6.28 -4.85
N PHE A 56 18.52 5.48 -3.82
CA PHE A 56 18.59 4.02 -3.95
C PHE A 56 17.28 3.42 -4.45
N ILE A 57 16.16 3.85 -3.87
CA ILE A 57 14.83 3.27 -4.18
C ILE A 57 14.31 3.76 -5.54
N PHE A 58 14.38 5.07 -5.79
CA PHE A 58 13.65 5.71 -6.89
C PHE A 58 14.53 6.07 -8.11
N GLU A 59 15.84 5.86 -8.05
CA GLU A 59 16.74 6.12 -9.15
C GLU A 59 17.59 4.89 -9.49
N ASP A 60 18.33 4.34 -8.51
CA ASP A 60 19.31 3.30 -8.78
C ASP A 60 18.67 1.91 -8.95
N HIS A 61 17.55 1.61 -8.25
CA HIS A 61 16.93 0.27 -8.21
C HIS A 61 15.41 0.26 -8.44
N VAL A 62 14.88 1.24 -9.16
CA VAL A 62 13.43 1.38 -9.44
C VAL A 62 12.82 0.11 -10.00
N GLU A 63 13.43 -0.45 -11.06
CA GLU A 63 12.89 -1.62 -11.73
C GLU A 63 12.86 -2.84 -10.78
N GLU A 64 13.93 -3.04 -10.04
CA GLU A 64 14.01 -4.16 -9.10
C GLU A 64 13.02 -4.01 -7.95
N ILE A 65 12.90 -2.81 -7.37
CA ILE A 65 12.04 -2.58 -6.21
C ILE A 65 10.55 -2.57 -6.61
N PHE A 66 10.19 -1.95 -7.73
CA PHE A 66 8.78 -1.77 -8.08
C PHE A 66 8.21 -2.88 -8.95
N TYR A 67 9.03 -3.54 -9.79
CA TYR A 67 8.54 -4.57 -10.70
C TYR A 67 8.71 -5.98 -10.17
N THR A 68 9.81 -6.27 -9.43
CA THR A 68 10.06 -7.62 -8.93
C THR A 68 9.54 -7.87 -7.51
N ALA A 69 9.00 -6.85 -6.85
CA ALA A 69 8.38 -7.03 -5.54
C ALA A 69 7.29 -8.09 -5.58
N ASP A 70 7.24 -8.94 -4.56
CA ASP A 70 6.16 -9.90 -4.41
C ASP A 70 4.84 -9.21 -4.04
N ALA A 71 3.74 -9.76 -4.53
CA ALA A 71 2.43 -9.46 -3.96
C ALA A 71 2.26 -10.26 -2.67
N TYR A 72 1.57 -9.69 -1.68
CA TYR A 72 1.22 -10.47 -0.50
C TYR A 72 0.34 -11.67 -0.87
N ASP A 73 0.66 -12.86 -0.33
CA ASP A 73 -0.10 -14.08 -0.61
C ASP A 73 -1.59 -13.92 -0.34
N ASN A 74 -1.93 -13.30 0.78
CA ASN A 74 -3.33 -13.03 1.13
C ASN A 74 -4.01 -12.03 0.16
N ALA A 75 -3.28 -11.11 -0.44
CA ALA A 75 -3.83 -10.21 -1.46
C ALA A 75 -4.14 -10.99 -2.74
N LEU A 76 -3.26 -11.91 -3.15
CA LEU A 76 -3.49 -12.77 -4.33
C LEU A 76 -4.69 -13.69 -4.13
N GLU A 77 -4.83 -14.29 -2.95
CA GLU A 77 -5.95 -15.16 -2.62
C GLU A 77 -7.29 -14.41 -2.57
N ASP A 78 -7.30 -13.23 -1.96
CA ASP A 78 -8.51 -12.47 -1.66
C ASP A 78 -8.99 -11.61 -2.83
N TRP A 79 -8.09 -11.21 -3.75
CA TRP A 79 -8.43 -10.30 -4.84
C TRP A 79 -9.55 -10.81 -5.74
N PRO A 80 -9.55 -12.08 -6.21
CA PRO A 80 -10.65 -12.61 -6.99
C PRO A 80 -11.98 -12.59 -6.25
N ILE A 81 -11.96 -12.88 -4.93
CA ILE A 81 -13.15 -12.88 -4.07
C ILE A 81 -13.73 -11.48 -3.98
N LEU A 82 -12.86 -10.49 -3.70
CA LEU A 82 -13.25 -9.09 -3.59
C LEU A 82 -13.81 -8.55 -4.91
N MET A 83 -13.16 -8.87 -6.04
CA MET A 83 -13.63 -8.47 -7.37
C MET A 83 -15.00 -9.03 -7.69
N GLU A 84 -15.24 -10.33 -7.45
CA GLU A 84 -16.52 -10.98 -7.70
C GLU A 84 -17.63 -10.36 -6.86
N TRP A 85 -17.36 -10.17 -5.57
CA TRP A 85 -18.29 -9.52 -4.66
C TRP A 85 -18.60 -8.07 -5.07
N ALA A 86 -17.58 -7.26 -5.37
CA ALA A 86 -17.77 -5.89 -5.80
C ALA A 86 -18.65 -5.80 -7.05
N LYS A 87 -18.34 -6.63 -8.05
CA LYS A 87 -19.13 -6.73 -9.29
C LYS A 87 -20.58 -7.15 -9.02
N ALA A 88 -20.81 -8.14 -8.16
CA ALA A 88 -22.16 -8.63 -7.84
C ALA A 88 -23.01 -7.57 -7.11
N LYS A 89 -22.36 -6.67 -6.37
CA LYS A 89 -23.01 -5.59 -5.61
C LYS A 89 -23.04 -4.23 -6.34
N GLY A 90 -22.45 -4.14 -7.53
CA GLY A 90 -22.32 -2.88 -8.27
C GLY A 90 -21.40 -1.87 -7.57
N HIS A 91 -20.31 -2.36 -6.96
CA HIS A 91 -19.26 -1.53 -6.38
C HIS A 91 -18.09 -1.41 -7.34
N GLU A 92 -17.36 -0.31 -7.24
CA GLU A 92 -16.15 -0.04 -8.01
C GLU A 92 -14.91 -0.21 -7.11
N LEU A 93 -13.88 -0.87 -7.63
CA LEU A 93 -12.57 -0.98 -7.00
C LEU A 93 -11.63 0.05 -7.61
N ILE A 94 -11.15 0.98 -6.81
CA ILE A 94 -10.33 2.12 -7.24
C ILE A 94 -8.93 1.96 -6.66
N LEU A 95 -7.90 1.96 -7.48
CA LEU A 95 -6.54 2.10 -6.98
C LEU A 95 -6.33 3.54 -6.50
N VAL A 96 -5.88 3.71 -5.26
CA VAL A 96 -5.54 5.04 -4.72
C VAL A 96 -4.14 4.98 -4.12
N SER A 97 -3.12 5.23 -4.92
CA SER A 97 -1.72 5.07 -4.52
C SER A 97 -0.94 6.38 -4.59
N ALA A 98 0.00 6.55 -3.65
CA ALA A 98 0.86 7.74 -3.57
C ALA A 98 2.20 7.52 -4.30
N GLN A 99 2.14 6.99 -5.51
CA GLN A 99 3.33 6.78 -6.34
C GLN A 99 3.89 8.10 -6.87
N ARG A 100 5.21 8.16 -7.05
CA ARG A 100 5.87 9.21 -7.82
C ARG A 100 5.50 9.04 -9.30
N ASP A 101 5.47 10.14 -10.04
CA ASP A 101 5.09 10.15 -11.45
C ASP A 101 5.96 9.21 -12.30
N ASP A 102 7.26 9.16 -12.01
CA ASP A 102 8.24 8.29 -12.68
C ASP A 102 8.08 6.79 -12.35
N CYS A 103 7.34 6.45 -11.29
CA CYS A 103 7.06 5.07 -10.89
C CYS A 103 5.67 4.55 -11.29
N ILE A 104 4.83 5.39 -11.94
CA ILE A 104 3.45 5.02 -12.31
C ILE A 104 3.44 3.89 -13.34
N ASP A 105 4.23 3.99 -14.39
CA ASP A 105 4.23 2.99 -15.46
C ASP A 105 4.71 1.63 -14.97
N ILE A 106 5.78 1.59 -14.19
CA ILE A 106 6.30 0.35 -13.64
C ILE A 106 5.33 -0.27 -12.62
N THR A 107 4.62 0.56 -11.84
CA THR A 107 3.55 0.09 -10.95
C THR A 107 2.38 -0.49 -11.75
N ASN A 108 1.99 0.12 -12.86
CA ASN A 108 0.97 -0.42 -13.76
C ASN A 108 1.38 -1.77 -14.37
N MET A 109 2.64 -1.92 -14.76
CA MET A 109 3.17 -3.20 -15.25
C MET A 109 3.10 -4.27 -14.16
N TRP A 110 3.48 -3.95 -12.93
CA TRP A 110 3.40 -4.83 -11.77
C TRP A 110 1.95 -5.27 -11.48
N LEU A 111 1.00 -4.32 -11.43
CA LEU A 111 -0.43 -4.63 -11.24
C LEU A 111 -0.98 -5.57 -12.32
N ASN A 112 -0.56 -5.38 -13.57
CA ASN A 112 -0.96 -6.24 -14.67
C ASN A 112 -0.37 -7.65 -14.56
N MET A 113 0.89 -7.78 -14.13
CA MET A 113 1.57 -9.06 -13.93
C MET A 113 0.83 -9.92 -12.89
N TYR A 114 0.42 -9.32 -11.77
CA TYR A 114 -0.34 -9.99 -10.72
C TYR A 114 -1.86 -9.99 -10.96
N ARG A 115 -2.33 -9.41 -12.08
CA ARG A 115 -3.75 -9.35 -12.48
C ARG A 115 -4.66 -8.60 -11.51
N PHE A 116 -4.11 -7.63 -10.79
CA PHE A 116 -4.89 -6.67 -9.99
C PHE A 116 -5.60 -5.69 -10.92
N LYS A 117 -6.88 -5.93 -11.18
CA LYS A 117 -7.72 -5.11 -12.07
C LYS A 117 -8.57 -4.14 -11.26
N PHE A 118 -8.50 -2.88 -11.62
CA PHE A 118 -9.26 -1.80 -11.02
C PHE A 118 -10.17 -1.16 -12.06
N ASP A 119 -11.30 -0.63 -11.62
CA ASP A 119 -12.22 0.15 -12.47
C ASP A 119 -11.60 1.52 -12.79
N GLU A 120 -10.86 2.09 -11.83
CA GLU A 120 -10.11 3.35 -11.98
C GLU A 120 -8.79 3.26 -11.22
N LYS A 121 -7.78 4.02 -11.68
CA LYS A 121 -6.49 4.14 -11.00
C LYS A 121 -6.17 5.61 -10.78
N ILE A 122 -5.97 5.99 -9.51
CA ILE A 122 -5.68 7.37 -9.10
C ILE A 122 -4.35 7.40 -8.36
N TYR A 123 -3.38 8.11 -8.92
CA TYR A 123 -2.07 8.31 -8.32
C TYR A 123 -1.99 9.70 -7.71
N THR A 124 -1.93 9.76 -6.37
CA THR A 124 -1.91 11.04 -5.65
C THR A 124 -1.44 10.89 -4.21
N HIS A 125 -0.69 11.88 -3.72
CA HIS A 125 -0.37 12.03 -2.30
C HIS A 125 -1.56 12.62 -1.49
N LEU A 126 -2.54 13.24 -2.17
CA LEU A 126 -3.71 13.87 -1.58
C LEU A 126 -4.91 12.91 -1.53
N LYS A 127 -4.71 11.69 -1.03
CA LYS A 127 -5.73 10.63 -0.98
C LYS A 127 -7.06 11.07 -0.34
N HIS A 128 -7.03 12.07 0.55
CA HIS A 128 -8.23 12.62 1.18
C HIS A 128 -9.12 13.44 0.22
N LEU A 129 -8.61 13.83 -0.94
CA LEU A 129 -9.37 14.52 -1.99
C LEU A 129 -9.94 13.55 -3.04
N VAL A 130 -9.67 12.26 -2.91
CA VAL A 130 -10.20 11.25 -3.84
C VAL A 130 -11.65 10.95 -3.46
N ASP A 131 -12.52 10.89 -4.48
CA ASP A 131 -13.92 10.54 -4.32
C ASP A 131 -14.08 9.02 -4.19
N VAL A 132 -13.90 8.52 -2.96
CA VAL A 132 -14.14 7.13 -2.57
C VAL A 132 -14.93 7.07 -1.26
N ASP A 133 -15.85 6.12 -1.16
CA ASP A 133 -16.66 5.90 0.04
C ASP A 133 -15.87 5.22 1.16
N VAL A 134 -14.90 4.39 0.76
CA VAL A 134 -14.02 3.64 1.64
C VAL A 134 -12.59 3.80 1.15
N LEU A 135 -11.63 3.97 2.06
CA LEU A 135 -10.20 3.93 1.74
C LEU A 135 -9.50 2.90 2.61
N VAL A 136 -8.92 1.88 1.97
CA VAL A 136 -8.03 0.88 2.59
C VAL A 136 -6.59 1.29 2.36
N ASP A 137 -5.85 1.49 3.44
CA ASP A 137 -4.45 1.93 3.39
C ASP A 137 -3.72 1.40 4.64
N ASP A 138 -2.45 1.12 4.55
CA ASP A 138 -1.64 0.69 5.68
C ASP A 138 -1.06 1.85 6.51
N SER A 139 -1.14 3.09 6.00
CA SER A 139 -0.63 4.29 6.66
C SER A 139 -1.68 4.96 7.55
N PRO A 140 -1.54 4.88 8.89
CA PRO A 140 -2.44 5.55 9.82
C PRO A 140 -2.49 7.07 9.65
N ALA A 141 -1.39 7.68 9.19
CA ALA A 141 -1.30 9.12 8.95
C ALA A 141 -2.18 9.55 7.78
N LYS A 142 -2.09 8.83 6.63
CA LYS A 142 -2.93 9.07 5.44
C LYS A 142 -4.41 8.85 5.78
N LEU A 143 -4.75 7.75 6.45
CA LEU A 143 -6.12 7.45 6.89
C LEU A 143 -6.65 8.45 7.92
N GLY A 144 -5.79 8.96 8.81
CA GLY A 144 -6.17 10.01 9.75
C GLY A 144 -6.53 11.32 9.06
N ARG A 145 -5.83 11.67 7.97
CA ARG A 145 -6.14 12.82 7.13
C ARG A 145 -7.43 12.57 6.32
N PHE A 146 -7.56 11.39 5.73
CA PHE A 146 -8.77 10.99 5.01
C PHE A 146 -10.01 11.08 5.90
N LYS A 147 -9.97 10.55 7.13
CA LYS A 147 -11.08 10.64 8.10
C LYS A 147 -11.53 12.07 8.39
N LYS A 148 -10.59 13.02 8.41
CA LYS A 148 -10.87 14.41 8.81
C LYS A 148 -11.28 15.30 7.64
N GLN A 149 -10.84 14.99 6.44
CA GLN A 149 -10.86 15.90 5.30
C GLN A 149 -11.37 15.26 4.00
N SER A 150 -11.88 14.01 4.03
CA SER A 150 -12.44 13.40 2.82
C SER A 150 -13.67 14.17 2.35
N ILE A 151 -13.78 14.33 1.05
CA ILE A 151 -14.83 15.14 0.40
C ILE A 151 -16.24 14.58 0.57
N ASN A 152 -16.35 13.27 0.83
CA ASN A 152 -17.62 12.55 0.97
C ASN A 152 -17.82 11.87 2.33
N ASN A 153 -17.03 12.24 3.36
CA ASN A 153 -17.03 11.58 4.68
C ASN A 153 -16.72 10.08 4.63
N GLY A 154 -15.84 9.68 3.73
CA GLY A 154 -15.47 8.29 3.51
C GLY A 154 -14.95 7.58 4.76
N VAL A 155 -15.09 6.26 4.75
CA VAL A 155 -14.69 5.37 5.85
C VAL A 155 -13.24 4.94 5.70
N PRO A 156 -12.32 5.30 6.62
CA PRO A 156 -10.95 4.82 6.62
C PRO A 156 -10.86 3.41 7.20
N ILE A 157 -10.20 2.50 6.50
CA ILE A 157 -9.93 1.13 6.95
C ILE A 157 -8.42 0.89 6.97
N VAL A 158 -7.88 0.52 8.12
CA VAL A 158 -6.46 0.19 8.27
C VAL A 158 -6.23 -1.24 7.81
N PHE A 159 -5.39 -1.42 6.81
CA PHE A 159 -4.82 -2.72 6.50
C PHE A 159 -3.67 -2.98 7.48
N ARG A 160 -3.75 -4.09 8.25
CA ARG A 160 -2.80 -4.36 9.32
C ARG A 160 -1.45 -4.80 8.76
N GLN A 161 -0.42 -4.12 9.27
CA GLN A 161 0.97 -4.42 9.00
C GLN A 161 1.79 -4.32 10.30
N THR A 162 3.01 -4.84 10.30
CA THR A 162 3.90 -4.80 11.47
C THR A 162 4.18 -3.38 11.95
N TRP A 163 4.25 -2.42 11.03
CA TRP A 163 4.57 -1.02 11.32
C TRP A 163 3.38 -0.15 11.78
N ASN A 164 2.16 -0.67 11.75
CA ASN A 164 0.98 0.11 12.16
C ASN A 164 0.25 -0.45 13.37
N THR A 165 0.79 -1.47 14.06
CA THR A 165 0.13 -2.17 15.18
C THR A 165 -0.24 -1.26 16.37
N LYS A 166 0.56 -0.21 16.62
CA LYS A 166 0.33 0.72 17.74
C LYS A 166 -0.84 1.69 17.53
N SER A 167 -1.25 1.92 16.30
CA SER A 167 -2.26 2.93 15.95
C SER A 167 -3.70 2.40 15.88
N GLN A 168 -3.92 1.14 16.22
CA GLN A 168 -5.15 0.39 15.92
C GLN A 168 -6.31 0.58 16.90
N ARG A 169 -6.11 1.25 18.04
CA ARG A 169 -7.10 1.26 19.17
C ARG A 169 -8.45 1.94 18.87
N SER A 170 -8.64 2.58 17.73
CA SER A 170 -9.89 3.32 17.42
C SER A 170 -10.32 3.29 15.95
N LYS A 171 -9.75 2.42 15.11
CA LYS A 171 -10.01 2.41 13.67
C LYS A 171 -10.54 1.05 13.22
N MET A 172 -11.38 1.08 12.18
CA MET A 172 -11.75 -0.13 11.47
C MET A 172 -10.47 -0.75 10.88
N THR A 173 -10.19 -2.01 11.21
CA THR A 173 -8.95 -2.70 10.83
C THR A 173 -9.31 -4.02 10.18
N ILE A 174 -8.55 -4.39 9.16
CA ILE A 174 -8.61 -5.69 8.49
C ILE A 174 -7.21 -6.30 8.40
N ASP A 175 -7.14 -7.61 8.39
CA ASP A 175 -5.91 -8.39 8.17
C ASP A 175 -5.83 -8.93 6.74
N ARG A 176 -6.99 -9.05 6.09
CA ARG A 176 -7.18 -9.58 4.74
C ARG A 176 -8.14 -8.68 3.97
N LEU A 177 -7.99 -8.63 2.64
CA LEU A 177 -8.91 -7.85 1.80
C LEU A 177 -10.33 -8.42 1.81
N SER A 178 -10.48 -9.74 1.95
CA SER A 178 -11.79 -10.39 2.09
C SER A 178 -12.56 -9.97 3.35
N ASP A 179 -11.87 -9.52 4.42
CA ASP A 179 -12.51 -9.00 5.63
C ASP A 179 -13.35 -7.74 5.37
N LEU A 180 -13.09 -7.03 4.25
CA LEU A 180 -13.90 -5.87 3.84
C LEU A 180 -15.37 -6.22 3.67
N ILE A 181 -15.66 -7.40 3.18
CA ILE A 181 -17.02 -7.87 2.90
C ILE A 181 -17.82 -7.90 4.19
N ASP A 182 -17.26 -8.48 5.23
CA ASP A 182 -17.91 -8.58 6.54
C ASP A 182 -17.95 -7.23 7.28
N LYS A 183 -16.88 -6.42 7.15
CA LYS A 183 -16.78 -5.12 7.81
C LYS A 183 -17.72 -4.07 7.26
N LEU A 184 -18.08 -4.15 5.99
CA LEU A 184 -18.95 -3.16 5.36
C LEU A 184 -20.43 -3.60 5.35
N PHE A 185 -20.72 -4.91 5.48
CA PHE A 185 -22.07 -5.45 5.26
C PHE A 185 -22.48 -6.56 6.23
N GLY A 186 -21.63 -6.91 7.20
CA GLY A 186 -21.91 -7.85 8.31
C GLY A 186 -22.59 -7.12 9.51
#